data_c9e12268fe3f305ed6f02908e6d81170
#
_entry.id   c9e12268fe3f305ed6f02908e6d81170
#
_cell.length_a   1.000
_cell.length_b   1.000
_cell.length_c   1.000
_cell.angle_alpha   90.00
_cell.angle_beta   90.00
_cell.angle_gamma   90.00
#
_symmetry.space_group_name_H-M   'P 1'
#
loop_
_entity.id
_entity.type
_entity.pdbx_description
1 polymer ?
#
loop_
_entity_poly.entity_id
_entity_poly.type
_entity_poly.pdbx_seq_one_letter_code
_entity_poly.pdbx_strand_id
1 'polypeptide(L)'
;MPILYAGTLALVCTILYFTCRRFSARERIASAVFIGVMVLCMYIRPVDMMWHGGQMPNWLPYRYSFMVSFLLIILGAQAFDKLDKVRGRGFAAAFAIPFAMLLYADLADDGDHYEQVLTVLIPLVCLAVMLILAWAYKKNIGKKAMCVVMAVFVCAEAYLNTAQSLYQMHDDIVFSTRESYRWDIPLTREVSEQIHEQDPGFYRMEKTFHRCVNDDIALRMYGMSHSSSTLNAKAIALLKSLGFAAREHYTRYDGATELTDDIFGVRYVFATDSKTVSYTQTVPVETDTAITVYKNPDDLGIAYLADGGIIDFDISEYSPFQAQNKLASMLAGKKGTAVFKAIDDVTFDSDNIRIGSTTDSHYSYRKICSCRRSTSVKLSFTSTTSTAGITSCTKTTV
;
A
#
# COMPACT_ATOMS: atom_id res chain seq x y z
N MET A 1 0.63 -2.43 15.77
CA MET A 1 0.70 -1.61 17.00
C MET A 1 0.39 -0.15 16.68
N PRO A 2 -0.19 0.66 17.59
CA PRO A 2 -0.36 2.09 17.38
C PRO A 2 1.02 2.77 17.40
N ILE A 3 1.24 3.69 16.43
CA ILE A 3 2.47 4.48 16.37
C ILE A 3 2.24 5.74 17.20
N LEU A 4 2.94 5.88 18.34
CA LEU A 4 2.85 6.99 19.26
C LEU A 4 4.23 7.59 19.47
N TYR A 5 4.42 8.82 19.03
CA TYR A 5 5.63 9.59 19.31
C TYR A 5 5.27 11.00 19.77
N ALA A 6 5.79 11.42 20.89
CA ALA A 6 5.60 12.77 21.42
C ALA A 6 6.94 13.42 21.87
N GLY A 7 8.02 12.66 21.81
CA GLY A 7 9.35 13.03 22.33
C GLY A 7 9.49 12.83 23.84
N THR A 8 10.71 12.56 24.27
CA THR A 8 11.03 12.25 25.67
C THR A 8 10.71 13.42 26.62
N LEU A 9 10.91 14.66 26.20
CA LEU A 9 10.56 15.83 26.98
C LEU A 9 9.06 15.91 27.27
N ALA A 10 8.22 15.71 26.25
CA ALA A 10 6.77 15.74 26.40
C ALA A 10 6.28 14.61 27.31
N LEU A 11 6.83 13.41 27.17
CA LEU A 11 6.51 12.27 28.03
C LEU A 11 6.87 12.55 29.51
N VAL A 12 8.11 12.97 29.79
CA VAL A 12 8.56 13.34 31.13
C VAL A 12 7.65 14.42 31.72
N CYS A 13 7.42 15.50 30.99
CA CYS A 13 6.61 16.62 31.46
C CYS A 13 5.15 16.24 31.67
N THR A 14 4.58 15.34 30.86
CA THR A 14 3.21 14.83 31.07
C THR A 14 3.10 14.06 32.38
N ILE A 15 4.07 13.21 32.72
CA ILE A 15 4.06 12.49 33.99
C ILE A 15 4.20 13.51 35.16
N LEU A 16 5.05 14.54 34.97
CA LEU A 16 5.18 15.63 35.93
C LEU A 16 3.88 16.45 36.10
N TYR A 17 3.06 16.61 35.04
CA TYR A 17 1.73 17.21 35.10
C TYR A 17 0.83 16.48 36.10
N PHE A 18 0.75 15.16 36.03
CA PHE A 18 -0.08 14.39 36.96
C PHE A 18 0.39 14.42 38.42
N THR A 19 1.68 14.65 38.63
CA THR A 19 2.27 14.72 39.97
C THR A 19 2.30 16.16 40.55
N CYS A 20 2.07 17.18 39.69
CA CYS A 20 2.11 18.58 40.10
C CYS A 20 0.77 19.01 40.74
N ARG A 21 0.83 19.44 42.02
CA ARG A 21 -0.36 19.88 42.75
C ARG A 21 -0.90 21.27 42.35
N ARG A 22 -0.27 21.95 41.43
CA ARG A 22 -0.75 23.21 40.84
C ARG A 22 -1.89 23.04 39.84
N PHE A 23 -2.05 21.86 39.34
CA PHE A 23 -3.18 21.48 38.53
C PHE A 23 -4.30 20.92 39.43
N SER A 24 -5.53 21.33 39.20
CA SER A 24 -6.67 20.84 39.98
C SER A 24 -6.85 19.32 39.82
N ALA A 25 -7.44 18.68 40.81
CA ALA A 25 -7.73 17.25 40.73
C ALA A 25 -8.68 16.95 39.56
N ARG A 26 -9.62 17.85 39.26
CA ARG A 26 -10.55 17.71 38.14
C ARG A 26 -9.83 17.70 36.81
N GLU A 27 -8.89 18.63 36.55
CA GLU A 27 -8.10 18.68 35.31
C GLU A 27 -7.28 17.40 35.13
N ARG A 28 -6.58 16.97 36.19
CA ARG A 28 -5.76 15.74 36.13
C ARG A 28 -6.59 14.49 35.88
N ILE A 29 -7.75 14.38 36.54
CA ILE A 29 -8.65 13.23 36.34
C ILE A 29 -9.23 13.27 34.93
N ALA A 30 -9.72 14.43 34.46
CA ALA A 30 -10.25 14.56 33.12
C ALA A 30 -9.22 14.19 32.03
N SER A 31 -7.96 14.68 32.18
CA SER A 31 -6.87 14.32 31.27
C SER A 31 -6.52 12.82 31.32
N ALA A 32 -6.50 12.23 32.50
CA ALA A 32 -6.23 10.81 32.67
C ALA A 32 -7.36 9.95 32.07
N VAL A 33 -8.63 10.32 32.28
CA VAL A 33 -9.79 9.65 31.69
C VAL A 33 -9.74 9.75 30.17
N PHE A 34 -9.44 10.93 29.62
CA PHE A 34 -9.35 11.10 28.18
C PHE A 34 -8.23 10.23 27.55
N ILE A 35 -7.01 10.24 28.14
CA ILE A 35 -5.93 9.36 27.70
C ILE A 35 -6.35 7.88 27.81
N GLY A 36 -6.96 7.50 28.93
CA GLY A 36 -7.42 6.15 29.18
C GLY A 36 -8.47 5.70 28.15
N VAL A 37 -9.44 6.56 27.83
CA VAL A 37 -10.45 6.28 26.79
C VAL A 37 -9.78 6.10 25.43
N MET A 38 -8.84 6.99 25.05
CA MET A 38 -8.13 6.89 23.77
C MET A 38 -7.31 5.59 23.68
N VAL A 39 -6.64 5.20 24.77
CA VAL A 39 -5.89 3.92 24.83
C VAL A 39 -6.86 2.73 24.70
N LEU A 40 -8.00 2.76 25.40
CA LEU A 40 -9.03 1.73 25.30
C LEU A 40 -9.60 1.63 23.88
N CYS A 41 -9.79 2.77 23.21
CA CYS A 41 -10.22 2.78 21.79
C CYS A 41 -9.23 2.03 20.89
N MET A 42 -7.92 2.12 21.15
CA MET A 42 -6.90 1.40 20.40
C MET A 42 -6.83 -0.09 20.75
N TYR A 43 -7.26 -0.47 21.94
CA TYR A 43 -7.22 -1.85 22.40
C TYR A 43 -8.48 -2.64 22.04
N ILE A 44 -9.65 -2.00 22.05
CA ILE A 44 -10.94 -2.64 21.80
C ILE A 44 -11.29 -2.51 20.32
N ARG A 45 -11.11 -3.60 19.56
CA ARG A 45 -11.31 -3.66 18.10
C ARG A 45 -12.64 -3.08 17.59
N PRO A 46 -13.83 -3.36 18.16
CA PRO A 46 -15.07 -2.73 17.73
C PRO A 46 -15.07 -1.20 17.87
N VAL A 47 -14.39 -0.67 18.88
CA VAL A 47 -14.30 0.78 19.11
C VAL A 47 -13.31 1.41 18.14
N ASP A 48 -12.19 0.75 17.84
CA ASP A 48 -11.26 1.16 16.77
C ASP A 48 -11.97 1.26 15.41
N MET A 49 -12.82 0.27 15.08
CA MET A 49 -13.62 0.30 13.85
C MET A 49 -14.56 1.53 13.77
N MET A 50 -15.10 2.00 14.89
CA MET A 50 -15.96 3.21 14.90
C MET A 50 -15.19 4.46 14.43
N TRP A 51 -13.90 4.58 14.77
CA TRP A 51 -13.03 5.66 14.28
C TRP A 51 -12.73 5.57 12.78
N HIS A 52 -12.97 4.42 12.17
CA HIS A 52 -12.79 4.14 10.75
C HIS A 52 -14.13 4.02 9.99
N GLY A 53 -15.19 4.65 10.49
CA GLY A 53 -16.51 4.62 9.85
C GLY A 53 -17.21 3.27 9.89
N GLY A 54 -16.92 2.45 10.91
CA GLY A 54 -17.51 1.11 11.08
C GLY A 54 -16.86 0.03 10.22
N GLN A 55 -15.76 0.35 9.53
CA GLN A 55 -15.01 -0.59 8.69
C GLN A 55 -13.64 -0.91 9.28
N MET A 56 -13.14 -2.09 8.99
CA MET A 56 -11.74 -2.42 9.30
C MET A 56 -10.81 -1.62 8.37
N PRO A 57 -9.82 -0.90 8.90
CA PRO A 57 -8.84 -0.26 8.05
C PRO A 57 -7.99 -1.32 7.34
N ASN A 58 -7.89 -1.21 6.02
CA ASN A 58 -7.07 -2.12 5.21
C ASN A 58 -5.57 -1.95 5.50
N TRP A 59 -5.18 -0.78 5.93
CA TRP A 59 -3.81 -0.43 6.25
C TRP A 59 -3.79 0.70 7.28
N LEU A 60 -2.73 0.77 8.11
CA LEU A 60 -2.55 1.79 9.13
C LEU A 60 -3.75 1.87 10.11
N PRO A 61 -3.95 0.85 10.95
CA PRO A 61 -4.90 0.93 12.05
C PRO A 61 -4.48 2.05 13.02
N TYR A 62 -5.40 2.49 13.85
CA TYR A 62 -5.14 3.52 14.89
C TYR A 62 -4.69 4.88 14.34
N ARG A 63 -5.18 5.31 13.18
CA ARG A 63 -4.80 6.60 12.55
C ARG A 63 -5.04 7.79 13.47
N TYR A 64 -5.95 7.70 14.41
CA TYR A 64 -6.24 8.72 15.42
C TYR A 64 -5.22 8.76 16.57
N SER A 65 -4.21 7.90 16.60
CA SER A 65 -3.17 7.87 17.65
C SER A 65 -2.43 9.21 17.81
N PHE A 66 -2.32 10.01 16.73
CA PHE A 66 -1.74 11.35 16.80
C PHE A 66 -2.45 12.27 17.82
N MET A 67 -3.73 12.05 18.11
CA MET A 67 -4.46 12.81 19.11
C MET A 67 -3.90 12.60 20.50
N VAL A 68 -3.44 11.39 20.81
CA VAL A 68 -2.76 11.09 22.08
C VAL A 68 -1.41 11.80 22.13
N SER A 69 -0.61 11.72 21.06
CA SER A 69 0.67 12.44 20.99
C SER A 69 0.49 13.95 21.17
N PHE A 70 -0.53 14.52 20.53
CA PHE A 70 -0.87 15.94 20.66
C PHE A 70 -1.27 16.31 22.10
N LEU A 71 -2.09 15.49 22.76
CA LEU A 71 -2.47 15.71 24.14
C LEU A 71 -1.26 15.62 25.07
N LEU A 72 -0.38 14.65 24.90
CA LEU A 72 0.86 14.52 25.67
C LEU A 72 1.73 15.78 25.56
N ILE A 73 1.84 16.34 24.35
CA ILE A 73 2.60 17.57 24.12
C ILE A 73 1.95 18.77 24.84
N ILE A 74 0.61 18.91 24.79
CA ILE A 74 -0.10 19.99 25.49
C ILE A 74 0.08 19.90 27.01
N LEU A 75 -0.15 18.72 27.58
CA LEU A 75 0.01 18.49 29.02
C LEU A 75 1.46 18.68 29.44
N GLY A 76 2.39 18.22 28.62
CA GLY A 76 3.82 18.42 28.82
C GLY A 76 4.21 19.90 28.83
N ALA A 77 3.72 20.69 27.89
CA ALA A 77 3.98 22.14 27.82
C ALA A 77 3.43 22.86 29.04
N GLN A 78 2.22 22.53 29.49
CA GLN A 78 1.63 23.10 30.71
C GLN A 78 2.45 22.75 31.95
N ALA A 79 2.97 21.52 32.03
CA ALA A 79 3.83 21.12 33.17
C ALA A 79 5.20 21.77 33.13
N PHE A 80 5.76 21.96 31.94
CA PHE A 80 7.04 22.63 31.74
C PHE A 80 7.02 24.07 32.27
N ASP A 81 5.94 24.80 31.99
CA ASP A 81 5.74 26.16 32.54
C ASP A 81 5.72 26.21 34.09
N LYS A 82 5.34 25.12 34.75
CA LYS A 82 5.23 25.00 36.21
C LYS A 82 6.27 24.04 36.81
N LEU A 83 7.38 23.80 36.13
CA LEU A 83 8.37 22.79 36.49
C LEU A 83 9.02 23.10 37.87
N ASP A 84 9.16 24.39 38.23
CA ASP A 84 9.64 24.84 39.52
C ASP A 84 8.77 24.39 40.69
N LYS A 85 7.48 24.13 40.49
CA LYS A 85 6.50 23.72 41.51
C LYS A 85 6.39 22.18 41.65
N VAL A 86 7.05 21.41 40.79
CA VAL A 86 7.02 19.94 40.85
C VAL A 86 7.85 19.45 42.04
N ARG A 87 7.37 18.43 42.76
CA ARG A 87 8.11 17.81 43.87
C ARG A 87 9.11 16.77 43.37
N GLY A 88 10.16 16.48 44.19
CA GLY A 88 11.15 15.45 43.85
C GLY A 88 10.55 14.07 43.53
N ARG A 89 9.48 13.68 44.24
CA ARG A 89 8.73 12.43 43.94
C ARG A 89 8.14 12.39 42.51
N GLY A 90 7.83 13.54 41.93
CA GLY A 90 7.39 13.62 40.53
C GLY A 90 8.47 13.18 39.56
N PHE A 91 9.72 13.58 39.79
CA PHE A 91 10.86 13.19 38.97
C PHE A 91 11.14 11.67 39.09
N ALA A 92 10.98 11.11 40.32
CA ALA A 92 11.09 9.67 40.51
C ALA A 92 10.00 8.91 39.71
N ALA A 93 8.75 9.39 39.69
CA ALA A 93 7.69 8.82 38.91
C ALA A 93 7.95 8.98 37.38
N ALA A 94 8.48 10.14 36.97
CA ALA A 94 8.81 10.42 35.58
C ALA A 94 9.98 9.56 35.05
N PHE A 95 10.78 8.96 35.91
CA PHE A 95 11.75 7.94 35.58
C PHE A 95 11.12 6.53 35.62
N ALA A 96 10.47 6.18 36.74
CA ALA A 96 10.01 4.83 36.99
C ALA A 96 8.93 4.34 36.03
N ILE A 97 8.02 5.22 35.61
CA ILE A 97 6.94 4.83 34.70
C ILE A 97 7.47 4.47 33.29
N PRO A 98 8.23 5.35 32.60
CA PRO A 98 8.79 4.99 31.29
C PRO A 98 9.78 3.82 31.38
N PHE A 99 10.57 3.73 32.45
CA PHE A 99 11.47 2.59 32.68
C PHE A 99 10.70 1.27 32.76
N ALA A 100 9.61 1.23 33.54
CA ALA A 100 8.77 0.03 33.64
C ALA A 100 8.09 -0.32 32.28
N MET A 101 7.70 0.68 31.50
CA MET A 101 7.15 0.47 30.15
C MET A 101 8.21 -0.10 29.20
N LEU A 102 9.43 0.42 29.22
CA LEU A 102 10.54 -0.10 28.42
C LEU A 102 10.88 -1.54 28.81
N LEU A 103 10.98 -1.82 30.11
CA LEU A 103 11.23 -3.17 30.62
C LEU A 103 10.11 -4.16 30.23
N TYR A 104 8.85 -3.72 30.30
CA TYR A 104 7.73 -4.55 29.85
C TYR A 104 7.78 -4.81 28.33
N ALA A 105 8.13 -3.81 27.54
CA ALA A 105 8.27 -3.98 26.10
C ALA A 105 9.38 -4.96 25.74
N ASP A 106 10.53 -4.86 26.41
CA ASP A 106 11.67 -5.76 26.25
C ASP A 106 11.34 -7.22 26.62
N LEU A 107 10.62 -7.41 27.74
CA LEU A 107 10.20 -8.74 28.19
C LEU A 107 9.09 -9.37 27.33
N ALA A 108 8.34 -8.56 26.59
CA ALA A 108 7.25 -8.99 25.72
C ALA A 108 7.69 -9.22 24.27
N ASP A 109 8.92 -8.90 23.93
CA ASP A 109 9.47 -9.03 22.57
C ASP A 109 10.37 -10.26 22.50
N ASP A 110 10.05 -11.18 21.58
CA ASP A 110 10.82 -12.41 21.31
C ASP A 110 11.92 -12.20 20.26
N GLY A 111 12.26 -10.95 19.92
CA GLY A 111 13.20 -10.58 18.84
C GLY A 111 14.69 -10.81 19.16
N ASP A 112 15.58 -10.38 18.27
CA ASP A 112 17.03 -10.56 18.39
C ASP A 112 17.63 -9.69 19.49
N HIS A 113 18.31 -10.31 20.46
CA HIS A 113 18.83 -9.67 21.66
C HIS A 113 19.74 -8.46 21.42
N TYR A 114 20.46 -8.39 20.31
CA TYR A 114 21.34 -7.27 20.01
C TYR A 114 20.59 -5.99 19.63
N GLU A 115 19.56 -6.11 18.81
CA GLU A 115 18.69 -4.98 18.45
C GLU A 115 17.85 -4.53 19.66
N GLN A 116 17.43 -5.47 20.51
CA GLN A 116 16.70 -5.19 21.75
C GLN A 116 17.51 -4.31 22.71
N VAL A 117 18.80 -4.59 22.93
CA VAL A 117 19.64 -3.79 23.84
C VAL A 117 19.72 -2.33 23.40
N LEU A 118 19.88 -2.04 22.10
CA LEU A 118 19.90 -0.67 21.60
C LEU A 118 18.54 0.00 21.70
N THR A 119 17.47 -0.75 21.44
CA THR A 119 16.09 -0.27 21.51
C THR A 119 15.68 0.16 22.93
N VAL A 120 16.22 -0.48 23.95
CA VAL A 120 15.98 -0.11 25.35
C VAL A 120 16.99 0.94 25.87
N LEU A 121 18.26 0.79 25.53
CA LEU A 121 19.32 1.64 26.06
C LEU A 121 19.22 3.10 25.56
N ILE A 122 18.95 3.32 24.28
CA ILE A 122 18.87 4.66 23.72
C ILE A 122 17.73 5.48 24.36
N PRO A 123 16.46 5.00 24.42
CA PRO A 123 15.39 5.70 25.13
C PRO A 123 15.68 5.93 26.61
N LEU A 124 16.35 5.00 27.28
CA LEU A 124 16.73 5.14 28.69
C LEU A 124 17.76 6.24 28.90
N VAL A 125 18.76 6.34 28.02
CA VAL A 125 19.75 7.45 28.04
C VAL A 125 19.05 8.78 27.76
N CYS A 126 18.18 8.85 26.77
CA CYS A 126 17.39 10.04 26.45
C CYS A 126 16.53 10.48 27.65
N LEU A 127 15.87 9.52 28.29
CA LEU A 127 15.06 9.74 29.48
C LEU A 127 15.92 10.32 30.65
N ALA A 128 17.07 9.71 30.94
CA ALA A 128 17.97 10.15 31.98
C ALA A 128 18.49 11.57 31.71
N VAL A 129 18.95 11.86 30.50
CA VAL A 129 19.42 13.18 30.09
C VAL A 129 18.31 14.22 30.25
N MET A 130 17.11 13.96 29.77
CA MET A 130 15.99 14.89 29.89
C MET A 130 15.59 15.16 31.34
N LEU A 131 15.61 14.15 32.20
CA LEU A 131 15.30 14.31 33.60
C LEU A 131 16.36 15.18 34.33
N ILE A 132 17.64 14.98 34.00
CA ILE A 132 18.75 15.79 34.54
C ILE A 132 18.59 17.26 34.11
N LEU A 133 18.33 17.52 32.84
CA LEU A 133 18.12 18.86 32.28
C LEU A 133 16.89 19.54 32.90
N ALA A 134 15.76 18.82 33.00
CA ALA A 134 14.54 19.31 33.62
C ALA A 134 14.74 19.63 35.13
N TRP A 135 15.52 18.80 35.82
CA TRP A 135 15.87 19.04 37.24
C TRP A 135 16.82 20.23 37.40
N ALA A 136 17.84 20.38 36.56
CA ALA A 136 18.74 21.52 36.54
C ALA A 136 17.98 22.83 36.26
N TYR A 137 17.07 22.80 35.26
CA TYR A 137 16.17 23.93 34.97
C TYR A 137 15.32 24.31 36.21
N LYS A 138 14.73 23.32 36.88
CA LYS A 138 13.98 23.53 38.13
C LYS A 138 14.82 24.17 39.21
N LYS A 139 16.08 23.77 39.33
CA LYS A 139 17.03 24.33 40.33
C LYS A 139 17.57 25.71 39.94
N ASN A 140 17.09 26.29 38.86
CA ASN A 140 17.51 27.58 38.33
C ASN A 140 19.00 27.62 37.89
N ILE A 141 19.56 26.47 37.56
CA ILE A 141 20.95 26.36 37.12
C ILE A 141 20.98 26.77 35.64
N GLY A 142 21.37 28.02 35.36
CA GLY A 142 21.53 28.50 33.98
C GLY A 142 20.31 28.32 33.10
N LYS A 143 19.12 28.71 33.53
CA LYS A 143 17.83 28.43 32.86
C LYS A 143 17.85 28.65 31.36
N LYS A 144 18.40 29.76 30.86
CA LYS A 144 18.48 30.02 29.42
C LYS A 144 19.31 28.98 28.69
N ALA A 145 20.48 28.64 29.26
CA ALA A 145 21.32 27.59 28.67
C ALA A 145 20.64 26.24 28.71
N MET A 146 19.93 25.87 29.77
CA MET A 146 19.19 24.63 29.87
C MET A 146 18.06 24.57 28.84
N CYS A 147 17.34 25.67 28.60
CA CYS A 147 16.33 25.72 27.51
C CYS A 147 16.96 25.47 26.15
N VAL A 148 18.10 26.09 25.86
CA VAL A 148 18.79 25.89 24.57
C VAL A 148 19.24 24.44 24.43
N VAL A 149 19.89 23.88 25.50
CA VAL A 149 20.34 22.46 25.45
C VAL A 149 19.16 21.50 25.27
N MET A 150 18.05 21.72 26.00
CA MET A 150 16.83 20.90 25.81
C MET A 150 16.26 21.03 24.40
N ALA A 151 16.21 22.23 23.83
CA ALA A 151 15.74 22.44 22.47
C ALA A 151 16.61 21.71 21.45
N VAL A 152 17.94 21.84 21.57
CA VAL A 152 18.89 21.10 20.71
C VAL A 152 18.68 19.59 20.83
N PHE A 153 18.53 19.10 22.06
CA PHE A 153 18.32 17.69 22.33
C PHE A 153 17.00 17.19 21.70
N VAL A 154 15.89 17.92 21.86
CA VAL A 154 14.59 17.58 21.25
C VAL A 154 14.70 17.56 19.73
N CYS A 155 15.41 18.51 19.13
CA CYS A 155 15.64 18.53 17.68
C CYS A 155 16.47 17.31 17.23
N ALA A 156 17.51 16.96 17.97
CA ALA A 156 18.35 15.79 17.69
C ALA A 156 17.57 14.47 17.85
N GLU A 157 16.78 14.35 18.94
CA GLU A 157 15.90 13.20 19.17
C GLU A 157 14.88 13.03 18.01
N ALA A 158 14.20 14.11 17.63
CA ALA A 158 13.24 14.10 16.55
C ALA A 158 13.90 13.73 15.21
N TYR A 159 15.09 14.26 14.94
CA TYR A 159 15.86 13.90 13.73
C TYR A 159 16.23 12.42 13.72
N LEU A 160 16.79 11.89 14.81
CA LEU A 160 17.19 10.48 14.89
C LEU A 160 15.99 9.56 14.79
N ASN A 161 14.88 9.85 15.49
CA ASN A 161 13.64 9.08 15.38
C ASN A 161 13.09 9.08 13.95
N THR A 162 13.08 10.24 13.28
CA THR A 162 12.62 10.35 11.90
C THR A 162 13.53 9.58 10.95
N ALA A 163 14.85 9.72 11.09
CA ALA A 163 15.83 9.04 10.27
C ALA A 163 15.72 7.51 10.40
N GLN A 164 15.59 7.01 11.63
CA GLN A 164 15.41 5.59 11.89
C GLN A 164 14.07 5.09 11.35
N SER A 165 12.97 5.82 11.53
CA SER A 165 11.67 5.45 10.99
C SER A 165 11.68 5.37 9.46
N LEU A 166 12.33 6.33 8.79
CA LEU A 166 12.49 6.31 7.33
C LEU A 166 13.38 5.15 6.85
N TYR A 167 14.42 4.81 7.62
CA TYR A 167 15.27 3.68 7.31
C TYR A 167 14.51 2.35 7.43
N GLN A 168 13.76 2.14 8.51
CA GLN A 168 12.95 0.94 8.71
C GLN A 168 11.79 0.83 7.71
N MET A 169 11.18 1.95 7.31
CA MET A 169 10.15 1.95 6.26
C MET A 169 10.67 1.41 4.92
N HIS A 170 11.97 1.45 4.67
CA HIS A 170 12.54 0.91 3.44
C HIS A 170 12.33 -0.61 3.30
N ASP A 171 12.30 -1.32 4.41
CA ASP A 171 12.07 -2.78 4.42
C ASP A 171 10.58 -3.12 4.25
N ASP A 172 9.68 -2.27 4.74
CA ASP A 172 8.22 -2.48 4.67
C ASP A 172 7.61 -1.95 3.37
N ILE A 173 8.15 -0.88 2.81
CA ILE A 173 7.63 -0.18 1.62
C ILE A 173 8.73 -0.11 0.56
N VAL A 174 8.47 -0.73 -0.58
CA VAL A 174 9.38 -0.62 -1.72
C VAL A 174 9.31 0.80 -2.29
N PHE A 175 10.32 1.59 -1.99
CA PHE A 175 10.49 2.91 -2.60
C PHE A 175 11.17 2.79 -3.95
N SER A 176 10.64 3.50 -4.94
CA SER A 176 11.32 3.68 -6.22
C SER A 176 12.53 4.59 -6.07
N THR A 177 13.63 4.24 -6.73
CA THR A 177 14.78 5.13 -6.77
C THR A 177 14.46 6.39 -7.58
N ARG A 178 15.17 7.49 -7.32
CA ARG A 178 15.04 8.72 -8.13
C ARG A 178 15.44 8.48 -9.57
N GLU A 179 16.38 7.58 -9.81
CA GLU A 179 16.83 7.20 -11.14
C GLU A 179 15.70 6.48 -11.90
N SER A 180 15.10 5.44 -11.30
CA SER A 180 13.95 4.75 -11.88
C SER A 180 12.81 5.72 -12.21
N TYR A 181 12.50 6.67 -11.30
CA TYR A 181 11.48 7.68 -11.58
C TYR A 181 11.83 8.57 -12.78
N ARG A 182 13.09 9.01 -12.89
CA ARG A 182 13.54 9.90 -13.97
C ARG A 182 13.56 9.22 -15.34
N TRP A 183 13.86 7.92 -15.36
CA TRP A 183 13.90 7.16 -16.62
C TRP A 183 12.50 6.73 -17.07
N ASP A 184 11.71 6.15 -16.17
CA ASP A 184 10.43 5.57 -16.56
C ASP A 184 9.34 6.63 -16.81
N ILE A 185 9.14 7.54 -15.87
CA ILE A 185 7.99 8.44 -15.93
C ILE A 185 8.11 9.50 -17.02
N PRO A 186 9.19 10.31 -17.12
CA PRO A 186 9.29 11.33 -18.16
C PRO A 186 9.27 10.76 -19.58
N LEU A 187 10.03 9.69 -19.81
CA LEU A 187 10.14 9.11 -21.15
C LEU A 187 8.84 8.41 -21.59
N THR A 188 8.19 7.66 -20.69
CA THR A 188 6.89 7.05 -21.00
C THR A 188 5.80 8.12 -21.19
N ARG A 189 5.87 9.21 -20.42
CA ARG A 189 4.96 10.34 -20.57
C ARG A 189 5.11 11.04 -21.92
N GLU A 190 6.33 11.24 -22.38
CA GLU A 190 6.61 11.82 -23.71
C GLU A 190 5.97 10.98 -24.82
N VAL A 191 6.08 9.64 -24.73
CA VAL A 191 5.39 8.73 -25.67
C VAL A 191 3.86 8.88 -25.56
N SER A 192 3.31 9.00 -24.36
CA SER A 192 1.87 9.20 -24.16
C SER A 192 1.39 10.54 -24.75
N GLU A 193 2.16 11.61 -24.60
CA GLU A 193 1.86 12.93 -25.15
C GLU A 193 1.87 12.90 -26.69
N GLN A 194 2.83 12.20 -27.31
CA GLN A 194 2.85 12.01 -28.78
C GLN A 194 1.60 11.27 -29.29
N ILE A 195 1.11 10.27 -28.55
CA ILE A 195 -0.14 9.57 -28.92
C ILE A 195 -1.33 10.53 -28.82
N HIS A 196 -1.42 11.35 -27.79
CA HIS A 196 -2.51 12.34 -27.66
C HIS A 196 -2.47 13.41 -28.75
N GLU A 197 -1.27 13.77 -29.25
CA GLU A 197 -1.13 14.69 -30.38
C GLU A 197 -1.58 14.05 -31.70
N GLN A 198 -1.29 12.75 -31.90
CA GLN A 198 -1.67 12.02 -33.11
C GLN A 198 -3.16 11.65 -33.13
N ASP A 199 -3.74 11.36 -31.98
CA ASP A 199 -5.15 10.96 -31.81
C ASP A 199 -5.77 11.78 -30.66
N PRO A 200 -6.26 13.00 -30.91
CA PRO A 200 -6.87 13.85 -29.90
C PRO A 200 -8.29 13.37 -29.59
N GLY A 201 -8.41 12.37 -28.72
CA GLY A 201 -9.69 11.80 -28.33
C GLY A 201 -9.70 11.38 -26.87
N PHE A 202 -10.84 10.82 -26.42
CA PHE A 202 -10.97 10.22 -25.12
C PHE A 202 -11.06 8.70 -25.28
N TYR A 203 -9.98 8.04 -24.93
CA TYR A 203 -9.80 6.59 -24.98
C TYR A 203 -8.93 6.12 -23.82
N ARG A 204 -8.90 4.82 -23.53
CA ARG A 204 -7.96 4.28 -22.56
C ARG A 204 -6.65 3.88 -23.21
N MET A 205 -5.60 4.09 -22.44
CA MET A 205 -4.24 3.60 -22.72
C MET A 205 -3.77 2.78 -21.51
N GLU A 206 -3.06 1.70 -21.80
CA GLU A 206 -2.47 0.84 -20.78
C GLU A 206 -1.03 0.45 -21.12
N LYS A 207 -0.34 -0.12 -20.17
CA LYS A 207 1.03 -0.60 -20.33
C LYS A 207 1.22 -1.97 -19.69
N THR A 208 2.07 -2.80 -20.29
CA THR A 208 2.39 -4.15 -19.81
C THR A 208 3.52 -4.16 -18.77
N PHE A 209 4.09 -3.02 -18.47
CA PHE A 209 5.14 -2.83 -17.47
C PHE A 209 4.71 -1.82 -16.41
N HIS A 210 5.10 -2.03 -15.17
CA HIS A 210 4.66 -1.19 -14.06
C HIS A 210 5.83 -0.87 -13.14
N ARG A 211 6.01 0.41 -12.85
CA ARG A 211 6.83 0.87 -11.74
C ARG A 211 5.98 0.97 -10.47
N CYS A 212 4.78 1.51 -10.61
CA CYS A 212 3.78 1.68 -9.55
C CYS A 212 2.37 1.54 -10.15
N VAL A 213 1.39 1.17 -9.33
CA VAL A 213 0.00 0.97 -9.79
C VAL A 213 -0.66 2.26 -10.27
N ASN A 214 -0.23 3.41 -9.74
CA ASN A 214 -0.78 4.73 -10.11
C ASN A 214 0.08 5.47 -11.15
N ASP A 215 0.95 4.80 -11.87
CA ASP A 215 1.79 5.43 -12.89
C ASP A 215 0.97 6.20 -13.92
N ASP A 216 -0.19 5.68 -14.32
CA ASP A 216 -1.05 6.24 -15.34
C ASP A 216 -1.42 7.71 -15.09
N ILE A 217 -1.58 8.09 -13.81
CA ILE A 217 -1.85 9.47 -13.39
C ILE A 217 -0.65 10.39 -13.78
N ALA A 218 0.57 9.93 -13.51
CA ALA A 218 1.79 10.67 -13.82
C ALA A 218 2.07 10.71 -15.33
N LEU A 219 1.62 9.69 -16.06
CA LEU A 219 1.80 9.52 -17.50
C LEU A 219 0.73 10.21 -18.34
N ARG A 220 -0.28 10.83 -17.71
CA ARG A 220 -1.47 11.40 -18.38
C ARG A 220 -2.27 10.38 -19.21
N MET A 221 -2.26 9.12 -18.76
CA MET A 221 -3.01 8.03 -19.39
C MET A 221 -4.34 7.83 -18.65
N TYR A 222 -5.40 7.58 -19.41
CA TYR A 222 -6.67 7.15 -18.85
C TYR A 222 -6.68 5.61 -18.76
N GLY A 223 -5.91 5.07 -17.80
CA GLY A 223 -5.77 3.64 -17.63
C GLY A 223 -6.82 3.00 -16.74
N MET A 224 -6.71 1.69 -16.59
CA MET A 224 -7.50 0.87 -15.65
C MET A 224 -6.66 0.50 -14.41
N SER A 225 -5.35 0.63 -14.50
CA SER A 225 -4.42 0.42 -13.40
C SER A 225 -4.52 1.57 -12.41
N HIS A 226 -5.02 1.26 -11.20
CA HIS A 226 -5.31 2.30 -10.22
C HIS A 226 -5.31 1.76 -8.79
N SER A 227 -4.84 2.56 -7.84
CA SER A 227 -4.92 2.27 -6.41
C SER A 227 -5.47 3.46 -5.65
N SER A 228 -6.52 3.23 -4.88
CA SER A 228 -7.15 4.25 -4.04
C SER A 228 -7.92 3.61 -2.89
N SER A 229 -8.01 4.31 -1.77
CA SER A 229 -8.88 3.91 -0.64
C SER A 229 -10.38 4.06 -0.94
N THR A 230 -10.74 4.73 -2.04
CA THR A 230 -12.13 5.04 -2.42
C THR A 230 -12.54 4.37 -3.72
N LEU A 231 -11.88 3.28 -4.11
CA LEU A 231 -12.27 2.49 -5.29
C LEU A 231 -13.68 1.94 -5.16
N ASN A 232 -14.41 1.93 -6.28
CA ASN A 232 -15.74 1.34 -6.33
C ASN A 232 -15.66 -0.19 -6.20
N ALA A 233 -16.22 -0.73 -5.14
CA ALA A 233 -16.17 -2.17 -4.86
C ALA A 233 -16.82 -3.03 -5.96
N LYS A 234 -17.88 -2.53 -6.64
CA LYS A 234 -18.52 -3.24 -7.75
C LYS A 234 -17.62 -3.27 -8.98
N ALA A 235 -16.93 -2.17 -9.29
CA ALA A 235 -15.97 -2.13 -10.39
C ALA A 235 -14.80 -3.09 -10.14
N ILE A 236 -14.26 -3.13 -8.93
CA ILE A 236 -13.21 -4.07 -8.55
C ILE A 236 -13.69 -5.52 -8.68
N ALA A 237 -14.90 -5.83 -8.19
CA ALA A 237 -15.47 -7.16 -8.31
C ALA A 237 -15.64 -7.58 -9.78
N LEU A 238 -16.14 -6.69 -10.63
CA LEU A 238 -16.25 -6.91 -12.07
C LEU A 238 -14.91 -7.23 -12.72
N LEU A 239 -13.90 -6.36 -12.52
CA LEU A 239 -12.58 -6.55 -13.09
C LEU A 239 -11.93 -7.86 -12.62
N LYS A 240 -12.04 -8.16 -11.32
CA LYS A 240 -11.56 -9.42 -10.74
C LYS A 240 -12.23 -10.64 -11.40
N SER A 241 -13.54 -10.60 -11.58
CA SER A 241 -14.30 -11.70 -12.22
C SER A 241 -13.98 -11.86 -13.70
N LEU A 242 -13.53 -10.78 -14.37
CA LEU A 242 -13.05 -10.83 -15.75
C LEU A 242 -11.59 -11.27 -15.88
N GLY A 243 -10.88 -11.49 -14.79
CA GLY A 243 -9.51 -12.02 -14.79
C GLY A 243 -8.41 -11.01 -14.51
N PHE A 244 -8.75 -9.74 -14.32
CA PHE A 244 -7.75 -8.73 -13.98
C PHE A 244 -7.18 -8.93 -12.56
N ALA A 245 -5.93 -8.54 -12.35
CA ALA A 245 -5.33 -8.48 -11.04
C ALA A 245 -5.94 -7.34 -10.22
N ALA A 246 -7.07 -7.61 -9.57
CA ALA A 246 -7.83 -6.64 -8.79
C ALA A 246 -8.01 -7.11 -7.34
N ARG A 247 -7.86 -6.19 -6.41
CA ARG A 247 -8.12 -6.36 -4.97
C ARG A 247 -8.85 -5.13 -4.42
N GLU A 248 -9.21 -5.19 -3.15
CA GLU A 248 -10.05 -4.19 -2.45
C GLU A 248 -9.64 -2.73 -2.68
N HIS A 249 -8.36 -2.45 -2.90
CA HIS A 249 -7.82 -1.09 -2.99
C HIS A 249 -7.00 -0.83 -4.26
N TYR A 250 -6.91 -1.80 -5.18
CA TYR A 250 -6.23 -1.58 -6.46
C TYR A 250 -6.77 -2.47 -7.58
N THR A 251 -6.56 -2.00 -8.80
CA THR A 251 -6.69 -2.75 -10.05
C THR A 251 -5.42 -2.60 -10.86
N ARG A 252 -5.08 -3.64 -11.64
CA ARG A 252 -3.95 -3.63 -12.57
C ARG A 252 -4.37 -4.23 -13.88
N TYR A 253 -3.78 -3.75 -14.95
CA TYR A 253 -4.03 -4.25 -16.31
C TYR A 253 -3.56 -5.70 -16.54
N ASP A 254 -2.88 -6.32 -15.58
CA ASP A 254 -2.49 -7.73 -15.65
C ASP A 254 -3.72 -8.65 -15.79
N GLY A 255 -3.70 -9.53 -16.78
CA GLY A 255 -4.77 -10.46 -17.06
C GLY A 255 -5.81 -9.97 -18.08
N ALA A 256 -5.55 -8.82 -18.72
CA ALA A 256 -6.35 -8.34 -19.85
C ALA A 256 -6.31 -9.31 -21.04
N THR A 257 -7.37 -9.27 -21.82
CA THR A 257 -7.50 -9.98 -23.11
C THR A 257 -7.96 -8.98 -24.16
N GLU A 258 -7.81 -9.31 -25.45
CA GLU A 258 -8.32 -8.47 -26.55
C GLU A 258 -9.80 -8.12 -26.34
N LEU A 259 -10.61 -9.09 -25.96
CA LEU A 259 -12.04 -8.85 -25.69
C LEU A 259 -12.27 -7.85 -24.55
N THR A 260 -11.48 -7.91 -23.47
CA THR A 260 -11.62 -6.93 -22.38
C THR A 260 -11.13 -5.55 -22.80
N ASP A 261 -10.10 -5.49 -23.62
CA ASP A 261 -9.60 -4.25 -24.17
C ASP A 261 -10.63 -3.56 -25.06
N ASP A 262 -11.31 -4.34 -25.94
CA ASP A 262 -12.40 -3.86 -26.78
C ASP A 262 -13.54 -3.29 -25.93
N ILE A 263 -14.02 -4.07 -24.97
CA ILE A 263 -15.15 -3.72 -24.10
C ILE A 263 -14.84 -2.47 -23.25
N PHE A 264 -13.61 -2.35 -22.75
CA PHE A 264 -13.22 -1.22 -21.92
C PHE A 264 -12.63 -0.04 -22.70
N GLY A 265 -12.54 -0.14 -24.02
CA GLY A 265 -12.06 0.94 -24.90
C GLY A 265 -10.57 1.23 -24.69
N VAL A 266 -9.76 0.18 -24.47
CA VAL A 266 -8.30 0.28 -24.45
C VAL A 266 -7.83 0.31 -25.90
N ARG A 267 -7.46 1.51 -26.35
CA ARG A 267 -7.05 1.74 -27.75
C ARG A 267 -5.56 1.56 -27.97
N TYR A 268 -4.74 1.90 -26.99
CA TYR A 268 -3.30 1.83 -27.10
C TYR A 268 -2.71 1.06 -25.92
N VAL A 269 -1.77 0.15 -26.21
CA VAL A 269 -1.04 -0.62 -25.21
C VAL A 269 0.46 -0.40 -25.41
N PHE A 270 1.12 0.07 -24.37
CA PHE A 270 2.56 0.31 -24.35
C PHE A 270 3.26 -0.94 -23.82
N ALA A 271 4.23 -1.44 -24.54
CA ALA A 271 5.00 -2.62 -24.14
C ALA A 271 6.49 -2.46 -24.40
N THR A 272 7.30 -3.03 -23.54
CA THR A 272 8.75 -3.17 -23.72
C THR A 272 9.13 -4.53 -24.29
N ASP A 273 8.23 -5.49 -24.30
CA ASP A 273 8.37 -6.82 -24.90
C ASP A 273 7.12 -7.15 -25.74
N SER A 274 7.33 -7.36 -27.03
CA SER A 274 6.26 -7.71 -27.98
C SER A 274 5.51 -9.00 -27.67
N LYS A 275 6.11 -9.89 -26.85
CA LYS A 275 5.48 -11.15 -26.43
C LYS A 275 4.37 -10.96 -25.40
N THR A 276 4.25 -9.79 -24.82
CA THR A 276 3.23 -9.47 -23.81
C THR A 276 1.97 -8.87 -24.40
N VAL A 277 1.93 -8.64 -25.72
CA VAL A 277 0.81 -8.01 -26.44
C VAL A 277 0.39 -8.87 -27.61
N SER A 278 -0.91 -9.00 -27.82
CA SER A 278 -1.49 -9.76 -28.96
C SER A 278 -1.57 -8.93 -30.24
N TYR A 279 -1.54 -7.61 -30.13
CA TYR A 279 -1.69 -6.70 -31.27
C TYR A 279 -0.45 -6.68 -32.16
N THR A 280 -0.70 -6.57 -33.48
CA THR A 280 0.36 -6.48 -34.49
C THR A 280 0.56 -5.08 -35.04
N GLN A 281 -0.46 -4.22 -34.97
CA GLN A 281 -0.41 -2.84 -35.45
C GLN A 281 0.34 -1.97 -34.46
N THR A 282 1.44 -1.36 -34.88
CA THR A 282 2.22 -0.42 -34.08
C THR A 282 1.99 1.01 -34.53
N VAL A 283 2.12 1.95 -33.58
CA VAL A 283 2.07 3.39 -33.83
C VAL A 283 3.48 3.94 -33.76
N PRO A 284 3.94 4.71 -34.77
CA PRO A 284 5.26 5.32 -34.74
C PRO A 284 5.32 6.42 -33.67
N VAL A 285 6.33 6.32 -32.81
CA VAL A 285 6.65 7.29 -31.76
C VAL A 285 8.16 7.52 -31.72
N GLU A 286 8.56 8.74 -31.40
CA GLU A 286 9.96 9.05 -31.16
C GLU A 286 10.27 8.81 -29.69
N THR A 287 11.20 7.90 -29.40
CA THR A 287 11.57 7.57 -28.03
C THR A 287 12.97 7.00 -27.96
N ASP A 288 13.69 7.36 -26.89
CA ASP A 288 15.00 6.77 -26.55
C ASP A 288 14.84 5.46 -25.71
N THR A 289 13.62 4.94 -25.60
CA THR A 289 13.31 3.75 -24.81
C THR A 289 12.96 2.56 -25.70
N ALA A 290 12.90 1.36 -25.08
CA ALA A 290 12.43 0.14 -25.75
C ALA A 290 10.89 0.06 -25.84
N ILE A 291 10.15 1.18 -25.59
CA ILE A 291 8.70 1.19 -25.59
C ILE A 291 8.21 1.13 -27.04
N THR A 292 7.34 0.16 -27.32
CA THR A 292 6.56 0.05 -28.54
C THR A 292 5.10 0.32 -28.20
N VAL A 293 4.42 1.14 -28.97
CA VAL A 293 2.99 1.41 -28.82
C VAL A 293 2.22 0.58 -29.80
N TYR A 294 1.35 -0.27 -29.28
CA TYR A 294 0.44 -1.10 -30.08
C TYR A 294 -0.95 -0.47 -30.09
N LYS A 295 -1.63 -0.57 -31.24
CA LYS A 295 -2.99 -0.09 -31.41
C LYS A 295 -3.94 -1.29 -31.44
N ASN A 296 -5.00 -1.21 -30.63
CA ASN A 296 -6.17 -2.08 -30.76
C ASN A 296 -7.07 -1.52 -31.86
N PRO A 297 -7.28 -2.23 -32.98
CA PRO A 297 -8.13 -1.78 -34.06
C PRO A 297 -9.64 -1.91 -33.76
N ASP A 298 -10.01 -2.75 -32.78
CA ASP A 298 -11.37 -3.15 -32.50
C ASP A 298 -11.96 -2.52 -31.23
N ASP A 299 -11.28 -1.50 -30.67
CA ASP A 299 -11.75 -0.81 -29.45
C ASP A 299 -13.16 -0.23 -29.66
N LEU A 300 -14.09 -0.54 -28.77
CA LEU A 300 -15.47 -0.05 -28.81
C LEU A 300 -15.61 1.39 -28.29
N GLY A 301 -14.52 1.99 -27.85
CA GLY A 301 -14.52 3.29 -27.19
C GLY A 301 -15.08 3.24 -25.75
N ILE A 302 -15.37 4.41 -25.21
CA ILE A 302 -15.82 4.54 -23.81
C ILE A 302 -17.34 4.31 -23.69
N ALA A 303 -18.08 4.54 -24.77
CA ALA A 303 -19.52 4.39 -24.80
C ALA A 303 -19.96 3.74 -26.11
N TYR A 304 -20.77 2.73 -26.01
CA TYR A 304 -21.34 1.99 -27.15
C TYR A 304 -22.72 1.45 -26.80
N LEU A 305 -23.49 1.10 -27.84
CA LEU A 305 -24.79 0.47 -27.68
C LEU A 305 -24.65 -1.01 -27.41
N ALA A 306 -25.38 -1.52 -26.43
CA ALA A 306 -25.41 -2.92 -26.07
C ALA A 306 -26.85 -3.42 -25.95
N ASP A 307 -27.05 -4.74 -26.00
CA ASP A 307 -28.35 -5.34 -25.74
C ASP A 307 -28.79 -5.10 -24.29
N GLY A 308 -30.08 -4.80 -24.08
CA GLY A 308 -30.64 -4.45 -22.77
C GLY A 308 -30.54 -5.58 -21.73
N GLY A 309 -30.35 -6.83 -22.16
CA GLY A 309 -30.17 -7.96 -21.26
C GLY A 309 -28.91 -7.90 -20.41
N ILE A 310 -27.96 -7.00 -20.75
CA ILE A 310 -26.73 -6.79 -19.94
C ILE A 310 -27.03 -6.34 -18.51
N ILE A 311 -28.19 -5.71 -18.27
CA ILE A 311 -28.58 -5.21 -16.94
C ILE A 311 -28.74 -6.36 -15.94
N ASP A 312 -29.13 -7.54 -16.41
CA ASP A 312 -29.36 -8.74 -15.60
C ASP A 312 -28.12 -9.65 -15.50
N PHE A 313 -26.95 -9.15 -15.92
CA PHE A 313 -25.74 -9.92 -15.91
C PHE A 313 -25.17 -10.11 -14.51
N ASP A 314 -25.23 -11.34 -13.99
CA ASP A 314 -24.51 -11.74 -12.78
C ASP A 314 -23.23 -12.51 -13.17
N ILE A 315 -22.09 -11.92 -12.82
CA ILE A 315 -20.76 -12.43 -13.14
C ILE A 315 -20.22 -13.40 -12.08
N SER A 316 -20.87 -13.48 -10.92
CA SER A 316 -20.32 -14.15 -9.71
C SER A 316 -20.12 -15.65 -9.85
N GLU A 317 -20.86 -16.29 -10.76
CA GLU A 317 -20.89 -17.76 -10.95
C GLU A 317 -19.91 -18.28 -12.00
N TYR A 318 -19.20 -17.40 -12.69
CA TYR A 318 -18.38 -17.76 -13.85
C TYR A 318 -16.88 -17.68 -13.56
N SER A 319 -16.11 -18.61 -14.16
CA SER A 319 -14.67 -18.42 -14.28
C SER A 319 -14.36 -17.25 -15.22
N PRO A 320 -13.16 -16.63 -15.14
CA PRO A 320 -12.87 -15.42 -15.93
C PRO A 320 -13.17 -15.51 -17.42
N PHE A 321 -12.78 -16.60 -18.10
CA PHE A 321 -13.05 -16.78 -19.54
C PHE A 321 -14.52 -17.10 -19.82
N GLN A 322 -15.20 -17.80 -18.92
CA GLN A 322 -16.65 -18.01 -19.03
C GLN A 322 -17.41 -16.70 -18.84
N ALA A 323 -16.97 -15.87 -17.89
CA ALA A 323 -17.52 -14.55 -17.65
C ALA A 323 -17.36 -13.64 -18.87
N GLN A 324 -16.18 -13.64 -19.50
CA GLN A 324 -15.91 -12.89 -20.71
C GLN A 324 -16.77 -13.38 -21.89
N ASN A 325 -16.88 -14.69 -22.10
CA ASN A 325 -17.76 -15.27 -23.13
C ASN A 325 -19.22 -14.88 -22.89
N LYS A 326 -19.68 -14.97 -21.66
CA LYS A 326 -21.06 -14.62 -21.32
C LYS A 326 -21.31 -13.13 -21.53
N LEU A 327 -20.37 -12.27 -21.10
CA LEU A 327 -20.44 -10.84 -21.30
C LEU A 327 -20.51 -10.49 -22.80
N ALA A 328 -19.62 -11.02 -23.62
CA ALA A 328 -19.64 -10.82 -25.08
C ALA A 328 -20.96 -11.25 -25.72
N SER A 329 -21.48 -12.42 -25.32
CA SER A 329 -22.75 -12.92 -25.80
C SER A 329 -23.93 -12.00 -25.47
N MET A 330 -23.95 -11.44 -24.26
CA MET A 330 -24.99 -10.54 -23.81
C MET A 330 -24.86 -9.14 -24.44
N LEU A 331 -23.65 -8.60 -24.55
CA LEU A 331 -23.41 -7.32 -25.23
C LEU A 331 -23.86 -7.38 -26.72
N ALA A 332 -23.61 -8.48 -27.40
CA ALA A 332 -23.98 -8.67 -28.78
C ALA A 332 -25.46 -9.09 -28.98
N GLY A 333 -26.22 -9.38 -27.95
CA GLY A 333 -27.58 -9.92 -28.04
C GLY A 333 -27.65 -11.31 -28.72
N LYS A 334 -26.52 -12.03 -28.80
CA LYS A 334 -26.40 -13.31 -29.49
C LYS A 334 -26.11 -14.43 -28.51
N LYS A 335 -27.02 -15.40 -28.40
CA LYS A 335 -26.83 -16.58 -27.54
C LYS A 335 -25.72 -17.47 -28.10
N GLY A 336 -24.81 -17.93 -27.23
CA GLY A 336 -23.81 -18.95 -27.57
C GLY A 336 -22.56 -18.43 -28.30
N THR A 337 -22.33 -17.12 -28.34
CA THR A 337 -21.05 -16.58 -28.81
C THR A 337 -19.95 -16.94 -27.81
N ALA A 338 -19.03 -17.80 -28.19
CA ALA A 338 -17.87 -18.15 -27.39
C ALA A 338 -16.60 -17.64 -28.07
N VAL A 339 -15.94 -16.68 -27.48
CA VAL A 339 -14.64 -16.14 -27.91
C VAL A 339 -13.52 -17.05 -27.42
N PHE A 340 -13.64 -17.56 -26.20
CA PHE A 340 -12.67 -18.45 -25.58
C PHE A 340 -13.25 -19.87 -25.51
N LYS A 341 -12.45 -20.87 -25.89
CA LYS A 341 -12.77 -22.28 -25.77
C LYS A 341 -11.83 -22.94 -24.78
N ALA A 342 -12.37 -23.82 -23.92
CA ALA A 342 -11.56 -24.65 -23.06
C ALA A 342 -10.68 -25.59 -23.90
N ILE A 343 -9.46 -25.81 -23.48
CA ILE A 343 -8.55 -26.82 -23.99
C ILE A 343 -8.67 -28.02 -23.05
N ASP A 344 -9.27 -29.08 -23.48
CA ASP A 344 -9.61 -30.21 -22.61
C ASP A 344 -8.44 -31.15 -22.31
N ASP A 345 -7.41 -31.20 -23.16
CA ASP A 345 -6.26 -32.09 -23.01
C ASP A 345 -4.96 -31.27 -22.94
N VAL A 346 -4.60 -30.82 -21.74
CA VAL A 346 -3.27 -30.22 -21.47
C VAL A 346 -2.38 -31.28 -20.82
N THR A 347 -1.43 -31.81 -21.58
CA THR A 347 -0.38 -32.67 -21.02
C THR A 347 0.87 -31.86 -20.71
N PHE A 348 1.37 -32.03 -19.49
CA PHE A 348 2.63 -31.41 -19.05
C PHE A 348 3.73 -32.44 -19.18
N ASP A 349 4.68 -32.20 -20.06
CA ASP A 349 5.87 -33.03 -20.24
C ASP A 349 7.04 -32.51 -19.39
N SER A 350 6.91 -32.65 -18.06
CA SER A 350 7.98 -32.26 -17.14
C SER A 350 7.72 -32.79 -15.73
N ASP A 351 8.68 -33.51 -15.18
CA ASP A 351 8.68 -34.01 -13.80
C ASP A 351 8.74 -32.89 -12.72
N ASN A 352 8.93 -31.64 -13.13
CA ASN A 352 9.11 -30.50 -12.25
C ASN A 352 7.84 -29.65 -12.05
N ILE A 353 6.71 -30.03 -12.68
CA ILE A 353 5.44 -29.33 -12.53
C ILE A 353 4.54 -30.13 -11.59
N ARG A 354 4.18 -29.53 -10.44
CA ARG A 354 3.15 -30.05 -9.56
C ARG A 354 1.84 -29.30 -9.79
N ILE A 355 0.84 -29.97 -10.27
CA ILE A 355 -0.53 -29.44 -10.35
C ILE A 355 -1.14 -29.62 -8.96
N GLY A 356 -1.29 -28.54 -8.21
CA GLY A 356 -2.05 -28.53 -6.98
C GLY A 356 -3.53 -28.32 -7.25
N SER A 357 -4.40 -29.19 -6.75
CA SER A 357 -5.83 -28.91 -6.69
C SER A 357 -6.05 -27.78 -5.70
N THR A 358 -6.44 -26.60 -6.16
CA THR A 358 -6.89 -25.52 -5.29
C THR A 358 -8.41 -25.45 -5.38
N THR A 359 -9.05 -25.58 -4.23
CA THR A 359 -10.49 -25.31 -4.06
C THR A 359 -10.83 -23.83 -4.21
N ASP A 360 -9.84 -22.96 -4.39
CA ASP A 360 -9.98 -21.52 -4.56
C ASP A 360 -9.76 -21.15 -6.03
N SER A 361 -10.84 -21.04 -6.79
CA SER A 361 -10.85 -20.76 -8.22
C SER A 361 -10.20 -19.41 -8.62
N HIS A 362 -9.87 -18.56 -7.65
CA HIS A 362 -9.31 -17.22 -7.87
C HIS A 362 -7.78 -17.13 -7.88
N TYR A 363 -7.07 -18.21 -7.60
CA TYR A 363 -5.60 -18.21 -7.48
C TYR A 363 -4.86 -19.17 -8.43
N SER A 364 -5.53 -19.79 -9.38
CA SER A 364 -4.95 -20.84 -10.22
C SER A 364 -3.78 -20.40 -11.10
N TYR A 365 -3.68 -19.13 -11.45
CA TYR A 365 -2.61 -18.63 -12.33
C TYR A 365 -1.24 -18.42 -11.69
N ARG A 366 -1.15 -18.22 -10.37
CA ARG A 366 0.13 -17.97 -9.69
C ARG A 366 0.79 -19.19 -9.04
N LYS A 367 0.10 -20.32 -8.92
CA LYS A 367 0.65 -21.51 -8.26
C LYS A 367 1.17 -22.59 -9.18
N ILE A 368 1.07 -22.44 -10.51
CA ILE A 368 1.46 -23.48 -11.45
C ILE A 368 2.96 -23.55 -11.73
N CYS A 369 3.74 -22.55 -11.39
CA CYS A 369 5.17 -22.56 -11.64
C CYS A 369 6.00 -22.20 -10.42
N SER A 370 6.18 -23.13 -9.49
CA SER A 370 7.38 -23.11 -8.63
C SER A 370 8.46 -23.95 -9.29
N CYS A 371 9.16 -23.39 -10.25
CA CYS A 371 10.38 -24.01 -10.79
C CYS A 371 11.52 -23.85 -9.81
N ARG A 372 12.06 -24.93 -9.26
CA ARG A 372 13.41 -24.93 -8.71
C ARG A 372 14.39 -24.66 -9.85
N ARG A 373 15.38 -23.79 -9.59
CA ARG A 373 16.44 -23.33 -10.49
C ARG A 373 16.94 -24.41 -11.46
N SER A 374 17.10 -23.97 -12.72
CA SER A 374 17.86 -24.59 -13.80
C SER A 374 17.26 -25.77 -14.53
N THR A 375 16.18 -25.57 -15.28
CA THR A 375 16.00 -26.24 -16.58
C THR A 375 14.84 -25.58 -17.36
N SER A 376 15.01 -25.41 -18.65
CA SER A 376 13.97 -24.87 -19.54
C SER A 376 12.78 -25.81 -19.57
N VAL A 377 11.64 -25.39 -19.06
CA VAL A 377 10.37 -26.12 -19.16
C VAL A 377 9.80 -25.86 -20.54
N LYS A 378 9.61 -26.91 -21.34
CA LYS A 378 8.93 -26.85 -22.63
C LYS A 378 7.49 -27.26 -22.41
N LEU A 379 6.55 -26.29 -22.47
CA LEU A 379 5.13 -26.58 -22.48
C LEU A 379 4.74 -26.86 -23.93
N SER A 380 4.27 -28.08 -24.24
CA SER A 380 3.67 -28.41 -25.53
C SER A 380 2.16 -28.54 -25.35
N PHE A 381 1.42 -27.76 -26.12
CA PHE A 381 -0.04 -27.91 -26.23
C PHE A 381 -0.35 -28.69 -27.51
N THR A 382 -1.03 -29.80 -27.36
CA THR A 382 -1.57 -30.52 -28.53
C THR A 382 -3.02 -30.12 -28.73
N SER A 383 -3.30 -29.34 -29.76
CA SER A 383 -4.65 -29.01 -30.19
C SER A 383 -5.07 -29.98 -31.31
N THR A 384 -6.15 -30.69 -31.11
CA THR A 384 -6.74 -31.62 -32.15
C THR A 384 -7.69 -30.94 -33.12
N THR A 385 -7.77 -29.59 -33.16
CA THR A 385 -8.58 -28.89 -34.16
C THR A 385 -7.82 -27.75 -34.83
N SER A 386 -7.80 -27.82 -36.15
CA SER A 386 -7.17 -26.89 -37.09
C SER A 386 -7.76 -25.48 -37.03
N THR A 387 -6.89 -24.49 -37.26
CA THR A 387 -7.14 -23.12 -37.70
C THR A 387 -7.84 -22.18 -36.73
N ALA A 388 -7.05 -21.59 -35.87
CA ALA A 388 -6.97 -20.16 -35.56
C ALA A 388 -5.85 -19.99 -34.55
N GLY A 389 -4.91 -19.12 -34.85
CA GLY A 389 -3.65 -19.01 -34.16
C GLY A 389 -3.77 -18.85 -32.64
N ILE A 390 -3.23 -19.80 -31.93
CA ILE A 390 -2.95 -19.66 -30.51
C ILE A 390 -1.52 -19.20 -30.40
N THR A 391 -1.35 -17.96 -30.07
CA THR A 391 -0.05 -17.37 -29.79
C THR A 391 0.27 -17.47 -28.32
N SER A 392 1.32 -18.23 -28.07
CA SER A 392 2.31 -18.09 -27.02
C SER A 392 1.88 -18.04 -25.55
N CYS A 393 2.11 -19.14 -24.89
CA CYS A 393 2.47 -19.13 -23.47
C CYS A 393 3.91 -18.65 -23.35
N THR A 394 4.15 -17.48 -22.83
CA THR A 394 5.48 -16.88 -22.69
C THR A 394 6.21 -17.42 -21.47
N LYS A 395 7.43 -17.81 -21.72
CA LYS A 395 8.45 -18.20 -20.77
C LYS A 395 8.81 -17.00 -19.89
N THR A 396 8.47 -16.99 -18.61
CA THR A 396 9.04 -16.06 -17.65
C THR A 396 10.25 -16.74 -17.02
N THR A 397 11.44 -16.28 -17.40
CA THR A 397 12.69 -16.60 -16.69
C THR A 397 12.77 -15.64 -15.51
N VAL A 398 12.83 -16.16 -14.29
CA VAL A 398 13.29 -15.44 -13.08
C VAL A 398 14.75 -15.77 -12.86
#